data_dddc6f42439a726aa649ae4310ff2699
#
_entry.id   dddc6f42439a726aa649ae4310ff2699
#
_cell.length_a   1.000
_cell.length_b   1.000
_cell.length_c   1.000
_cell.angle_alpha   90.00
_cell.angle_beta   90.00
_cell.angle_gamma   90.00
#
_symmetry.space_group_name_H-M   'P 1'
#
loop_
_entity.id
_entity.type
_entity.pdbx_description
1 polymer ?
#
loop_
_entity_poly.entity_id
_entity_poly.type
_entity_poly.pdbx_seq_one_letter_code
_entity_poly.pdbx_strand_id
1 'polypeptide(L)'
;MAARVSTPHLIGEPRTEGEFLPGTLDERLVDRLSRFLEGAEPVLFAPGTTSDPFSDSPATRVRVGVMTDGTWVWQLAWADYVQLHRVAPPRAFLEHAASLGFTAPEVSVGRALDIARAEGIPLPE
;
A
#
# COMPACT_ATOMS: atom_id res chain seq x y z
N MET A 1 -22.08 7.20 22.79
CA MET A 1 -21.17 8.02 22.01
C MET A 1 -20.55 7.15 20.92
N ALA A 2 -20.77 7.52 19.67
CA ALA A 2 -20.24 6.73 18.58
C ALA A 2 -18.71 6.85 18.54
N ALA A 3 -18.02 5.72 18.40
CA ALA A 3 -16.60 5.73 18.22
C ALA A 3 -16.27 6.42 16.88
N ARG A 4 -15.35 7.35 16.93
CA ARG A 4 -14.93 8.04 15.73
C ARG A 4 -14.06 7.10 14.89
N VAL A 5 -14.44 6.90 13.64
CA VAL A 5 -13.63 6.11 12.72
C VAL A 5 -12.37 6.91 12.40
N SER A 6 -11.22 6.35 12.70
CA SER A 6 -9.95 6.99 12.37
C SER A 6 -9.77 7.04 10.87
N THR A 7 -9.38 8.19 10.35
CA THR A 7 -9.02 8.29 8.94
C THR A 7 -7.72 7.51 8.71
N PRO A 8 -7.69 6.56 7.80
CA PRO A 8 -6.47 5.84 7.51
C PRO A 8 -5.40 6.76 6.94
N HIS A 9 -4.15 6.44 7.21
CA HIS A 9 -3.03 7.16 6.63
C HIS A 9 -2.78 6.68 5.21
N LEU A 10 -2.58 7.60 4.30
CA LEU A 10 -2.21 7.28 2.93
C LEU A 10 -0.70 7.28 2.81
N ILE A 11 -0.14 6.20 2.30
CA ILE A 11 1.25 6.19 1.89
C ILE A 11 1.30 6.92 0.55
N GLY A 12 2.05 8.01 0.48
CA GLY A 12 2.17 8.80 -0.73
C GLY A 12 2.73 8.00 -1.89
N GLU A 13 2.53 8.51 -3.08
CA GLU A 13 3.12 7.93 -4.26
C GLU A 13 4.65 8.04 -4.20
N PRO A 14 5.36 6.95 -4.51
CA PRO A 14 6.81 7.00 -4.51
C PRO A 14 7.30 7.92 -5.63
N ARG A 15 8.37 8.63 -5.32
CA ARG A 15 9.03 9.50 -6.28
C ARG A 15 10.43 8.97 -6.52
N THR A 16 10.90 9.13 -7.74
CA THR A 16 12.27 8.75 -8.09
C THR A 16 13.31 9.69 -7.52
N GLU A 17 12.87 10.86 -7.06
CA GLU A 17 13.72 11.85 -6.41
C GLU A 17 13.17 12.14 -5.02
N GLY A 18 14.06 12.36 -4.06
CA GLY A 18 13.72 12.78 -2.71
C GLY A 18 13.49 11.62 -1.75
N GLU A 19 12.30 11.54 -1.17
CA GLU A 19 12.02 10.73 0.02
C GLU A 19 12.07 9.22 -0.19
N PHE A 20 11.66 8.74 -1.36
CA PHE A 20 11.57 7.31 -1.63
C PHE A 20 12.58 6.91 -2.70
N LEU A 21 13.56 6.10 -2.31
CA LEU A 21 14.66 5.69 -3.17
C LEU A 21 14.79 4.17 -3.21
N PRO A 22 15.16 3.59 -4.38
CA PRO A 22 15.46 2.16 -4.45
C PRO A 22 16.62 1.76 -3.52
N GLY A 23 16.60 0.54 -3.04
CA GLY A 23 17.69 -0.02 -2.24
C GLY A 23 17.72 0.43 -0.78
N THR A 24 16.70 1.14 -0.31
CA THR A 24 16.66 1.66 1.07
C THR A 24 16.06 0.67 2.07
N LEU A 25 15.32 -0.34 1.59
CA LEU A 25 14.71 -1.35 2.44
C LEU A 25 15.68 -2.51 2.65
N ASP A 26 15.79 -2.99 3.90
CA ASP A 26 16.55 -4.19 4.22
C ASP A 26 15.97 -5.38 3.41
N GLU A 27 16.86 -6.08 2.68
CA GLU A 27 16.43 -7.19 1.83
C GLU A 27 15.74 -8.31 2.59
N ARG A 28 16.03 -8.47 3.90
CA ARG A 28 15.37 -9.46 4.74
C ARG A 28 13.90 -9.18 4.99
N LEU A 29 13.47 -7.92 4.77
CA LEU A 29 12.08 -7.51 4.95
C LEU A 29 11.27 -7.56 3.67
N VAL A 30 11.90 -7.74 2.51
CA VAL A 30 11.24 -7.64 1.21
C VAL A 30 10.04 -8.60 1.13
N ASP A 31 10.25 -9.88 1.39
CA ASP A 31 9.16 -10.86 1.28
C ASP A 31 8.04 -10.62 2.28
N ARG A 32 8.38 -10.36 3.52
CA ARG A 32 7.38 -10.13 4.58
C ARG A 32 6.55 -8.89 4.29
N LEU A 33 7.22 -7.80 3.93
CA LEU A 33 6.53 -6.54 3.68
C LEU A 33 5.69 -6.61 2.41
N SER A 34 6.21 -7.19 1.33
CA SER A 34 5.44 -7.31 0.09
C SER A 34 4.19 -8.18 0.29
N ARG A 35 4.28 -9.26 1.04
CA ARG A 35 3.12 -10.10 1.38
C ARG A 35 2.09 -9.34 2.20
N PHE A 36 2.54 -8.53 3.16
CA PHE A 36 1.65 -7.67 3.94
C PHE A 36 0.91 -6.68 3.03
N LEU A 37 1.65 -6.02 2.15
CA LEU A 37 1.09 -5.01 1.26
C LEU A 37 0.07 -5.58 0.26
N GLU A 38 0.35 -6.74 -0.30
CA GLU A 38 -0.54 -7.35 -1.30
C GLU A 38 -1.62 -8.24 -0.71
N GLY A 39 -1.45 -8.68 0.54
CA GLY A 39 -2.39 -9.57 1.22
C GLY A 39 -3.47 -8.85 2.03
N ALA A 40 -3.45 -7.54 2.06
CA ALA A 40 -4.44 -6.75 2.80
C ALA A 40 -5.78 -6.68 2.04
N GLU A 41 -6.75 -5.95 2.59
CA GLU A 41 -8.08 -5.82 2.00
C GLU A 41 -8.06 -4.85 0.82
N PRO A 42 -8.53 -5.25 -0.37
CA PRO A 42 -8.68 -4.31 -1.48
C PRO A 42 -9.80 -3.32 -1.18
N VAL A 43 -9.50 -2.04 -1.35
CA VAL A 43 -10.48 -0.95 -1.30
C VAL A 43 -10.94 -0.60 -2.72
N LEU A 44 -9.98 -0.59 -3.64
CA LEU A 44 -10.24 -0.46 -5.06
C LEU A 44 -9.45 -1.55 -5.78
N PHE A 45 -10.16 -2.45 -6.43
CA PHE A 45 -9.55 -3.45 -7.28
C PHE A 45 -9.71 -3.03 -8.73
N ALA A 46 -8.59 -2.79 -9.41
CA ALA A 46 -8.58 -2.44 -10.81
C ALA A 46 -7.69 -3.41 -11.56
N PRO A 47 -8.19 -4.04 -12.64
CA PRO A 47 -7.33 -4.90 -13.46
C PRO A 47 -6.33 -4.06 -14.22
N GLY A 48 -5.19 -4.67 -14.54
CA GLY A 48 -4.18 -4.04 -15.36
C GLY A 48 -3.01 -3.49 -14.59
N THR A 49 -2.18 -2.76 -15.29
CA THR A 49 -0.92 -2.25 -14.78
C THR A 49 -0.68 -0.84 -15.27
N THR A 50 0.27 -0.17 -14.64
CA THR A 50 0.73 1.15 -15.06
C THR A 50 2.25 1.18 -15.10
N SER A 51 2.82 2.26 -15.62
CA SER A 51 4.27 2.40 -15.71
C SER A 51 4.91 2.41 -14.34
N ASP A 52 6.06 1.76 -14.25
CA ASP A 52 6.88 1.73 -13.04
C ASP A 52 7.67 3.05 -12.94
N PRO A 53 7.43 3.90 -11.91
CA PRO A 53 8.14 5.18 -11.79
C PRO A 53 9.62 5.04 -11.46
N PHE A 54 10.06 3.85 -11.02
CA PHE A 54 11.47 3.59 -10.68
C PHE A 54 12.24 2.94 -11.82
N SER A 55 11.63 2.77 -12.99
CA SER A 55 12.27 2.15 -14.15
C SER A 55 12.14 3.05 -15.37
N ASP A 56 13.21 3.12 -16.16
CA ASP A 56 13.19 3.80 -17.45
C ASP A 56 12.64 2.92 -18.57
N SER A 57 12.47 1.62 -18.30
CA SER A 57 11.95 0.69 -19.28
C SER A 57 10.42 0.74 -19.34
N PRO A 58 9.81 0.94 -20.53
CA PRO A 58 8.36 0.87 -20.65
C PRO A 58 7.80 -0.54 -20.48
N ALA A 59 8.67 -1.55 -20.49
CA ALA A 59 8.26 -2.93 -20.25
C ALA A 59 8.05 -3.24 -18.75
N THR A 60 8.61 -2.42 -17.87
CA THR A 60 8.45 -2.61 -16.43
C THR A 60 7.16 -1.94 -15.97
N ARG A 61 6.25 -2.75 -15.44
CA ARG A 61 4.92 -2.28 -15.06
C ARG A 61 4.58 -2.72 -13.64
N VAL A 62 3.72 -1.96 -12.99
CA VAL A 62 3.26 -2.24 -11.63
C VAL A 62 1.74 -2.31 -11.58
N ARG A 63 1.24 -3.04 -10.60
CA ARG A 63 -0.20 -3.29 -10.46
C ARG A 63 -0.94 -2.04 -10.01
N VAL A 64 -2.21 -1.94 -10.44
CA VAL A 64 -3.12 -0.87 -10.05
C VAL A 64 -4.06 -1.39 -8.97
N GLY A 65 -4.43 -0.54 -8.04
CA GLY A 65 -5.36 -0.86 -6.96
C GLY A 65 -5.05 -0.09 -5.70
N VAL A 66 -5.96 -0.16 -4.73
CA VAL A 66 -5.79 0.47 -3.41
C VAL A 66 -6.12 -0.57 -2.36
N MET A 67 -5.28 -0.66 -1.34
CA MET A 67 -5.35 -1.64 -0.28
C MET A 67 -5.42 -0.96 1.09
N THR A 68 -5.93 -1.67 2.08
CA THR A 68 -5.95 -1.18 3.46
C THR A 68 -5.80 -2.31 4.46
N ASP A 69 -5.21 -1.99 5.60
CA ASP A 69 -5.22 -2.86 6.79
C ASP A 69 -6.17 -2.35 7.88
N GLY A 70 -6.99 -1.34 7.53
CA GLY A 70 -7.91 -0.70 8.47
C GLY A 70 -7.34 0.54 9.15
N THR A 71 -6.03 0.72 9.13
CA THR A 71 -5.33 1.86 9.74
C THR A 71 -4.62 2.70 8.68
N TRP A 72 -3.98 2.04 7.72
CA TRP A 72 -3.29 2.68 6.62
C TRP A 72 -3.95 2.31 5.30
N VAL A 73 -3.80 3.19 4.32
CA VAL A 73 -4.26 2.96 2.95
C VAL A 73 -3.06 3.16 2.04
N TRP A 74 -2.88 2.28 1.06
CA TRP A 74 -1.77 2.38 0.12
C TRP A 74 -2.16 1.85 -1.25
N GLN A 75 -1.39 2.25 -2.26
CA GLN A 75 -1.53 1.71 -3.60
C GLN A 75 -0.92 0.30 -3.65
N LEU A 76 -1.60 -0.63 -4.32
CA LEU A 76 -1.12 -1.99 -4.51
C LEU A 76 0.29 -2.01 -5.12
N ALA A 77 0.61 -1.02 -5.96
CA ALA A 77 1.92 -0.89 -6.57
C ALA A 77 3.07 -0.85 -5.55
N TRP A 78 2.81 -0.44 -4.31
CA TRP A 78 3.83 -0.46 -3.26
C TRP A 78 4.41 -1.86 -3.03
N ALA A 79 3.59 -2.91 -3.17
CA ALA A 79 4.11 -4.29 -3.10
C ALA A 79 5.13 -4.54 -4.19
N ASP A 80 4.89 -4.01 -5.38
CA ASP A 80 5.82 -4.14 -6.51
C ASP A 80 7.09 -3.29 -6.31
N TYR A 81 6.95 -2.07 -5.77
CA TYR A 81 8.13 -1.23 -5.47
C TYR A 81 9.05 -1.89 -4.44
N VAL A 82 8.47 -2.53 -3.43
CA VAL A 82 9.23 -3.27 -2.44
C VAL A 82 9.92 -4.47 -3.08
N GLN A 83 9.17 -5.26 -3.85
CA GLN A 83 9.67 -6.51 -4.43
C GLN A 83 10.71 -6.27 -5.51
N LEU A 84 10.49 -5.30 -6.38
CA LEU A 84 11.36 -5.05 -7.54
C LEU A 84 12.54 -4.13 -7.22
N HIS A 85 12.34 -3.17 -6.32
CA HIS A 85 13.31 -2.09 -6.13
C HIS A 85 13.77 -1.90 -4.70
N ARG A 86 13.23 -2.63 -3.75
CA ARG A 86 13.55 -2.48 -2.32
C ARG A 86 13.40 -1.03 -1.86
N VAL A 87 12.28 -0.41 -2.18
CA VAL A 87 11.94 0.93 -1.72
C VAL A 87 11.34 0.85 -0.33
N ALA A 88 11.92 1.52 0.66
CA ALA A 88 11.38 1.55 2.01
C ALA A 88 10.20 2.52 2.06
N PRO A 89 9.02 2.08 2.56
CA PRO A 89 7.92 3.01 2.86
C PRO A 89 8.26 3.87 4.08
N PRO A 90 7.41 4.84 4.44
CA PRO A 90 7.67 5.67 5.61
C PRO A 90 7.94 4.83 6.86
N ARG A 91 8.85 5.31 7.69
CA ARG A 91 9.26 4.60 8.91
C ARG A 91 8.07 4.26 9.82
N ALA A 92 7.14 5.20 9.97
CA ALA A 92 5.96 4.97 10.80
C ALA A 92 5.12 3.79 10.28
N PHE A 93 5.03 3.64 8.96
CA PHE A 93 4.33 2.50 8.37
C PHE A 93 5.09 1.19 8.61
N LEU A 94 6.40 1.18 8.47
CA LEU A 94 7.21 -0.01 8.75
C LEU A 94 7.06 -0.47 10.20
N GLU A 95 7.08 0.47 11.13
CA GLU A 95 6.88 0.16 12.56
C GLU A 95 5.49 -0.42 12.80
N HIS A 96 4.48 0.14 12.14
CA HIS A 96 3.10 -0.36 12.22
C HIS A 96 3.00 -1.79 11.68
N ALA A 97 3.53 -2.06 10.49
CA ALA A 97 3.51 -3.39 9.89
C ALA A 97 4.25 -4.40 10.78
N ALA A 98 5.39 -4.03 11.34
CA ALA A 98 6.16 -4.87 12.25
C ALA A 98 5.39 -5.18 13.52
N SER A 99 4.64 -4.21 14.05
CA SER A 99 3.80 -4.42 15.25
C SER A 99 2.70 -5.45 15.01
N LEU A 100 2.29 -5.63 13.76
CA LEU A 100 1.31 -6.65 13.35
C LEU A 100 1.97 -7.98 12.93
N GLY A 101 3.28 -8.10 13.10
CA GLY A 101 4.01 -9.28 12.66
C GLY A 101 4.00 -9.48 11.15
N PHE A 102 3.85 -8.40 10.39
CA PHE A 102 3.69 -8.41 8.93
C PHE A 102 2.52 -9.28 8.46
N THR A 103 1.46 -9.33 9.27
CA THR A 103 0.20 -10.00 8.93
C THR A 103 -0.91 -8.98 8.95
N ALA A 104 -1.57 -8.77 7.81
CA ALA A 104 -2.66 -7.81 7.71
C ALA A 104 -3.88 -8.32 8.48
N PRO A 105 -4.49 -7.51 9.37
CA PRO A 105 -5.71 -7.92 10.05
C PRO A 105 -6.89 -7.97 9.08
N GLU A 106 -7.92 -8.72 9.43
CA GLU A 106 -9.15 -8.73 8.67
C GLU A 106 -9.83 -7.36 8.74
N VAL A 107 -10.30 -6.90 7.59
CA VAL A 107 -11.06 -5.66 7.47
C VAL A 107 -12.42 -5.99 6.89
N SER A 108 -13.48 -5.61 7.58
CA SER A 108 -14.84 -5.87 7.09
C SER A 108 -15.13 -5.08 5.82
N VAL A 109 -16.08 -5.57 5.03
CA VAL A 109 -16.55 -4.87 3.82
C VAL A 109 -17.05 -3.47 4.18
N GLY A 110 -17.80 -3.34 5.27
CA GLY A 110 -18.30 -2.05 5.75
C GLY A 110 -17.17 -1.07 6.07
N ARG A 111 -16.14 -1.55 6.75
CA ARG A 111 -14.96 -0.72 7.07
C ARG A 111 -14.22 -0.30 5.80
N ALA A 112 -14.02 -1.23 4.87
CA ALA A 112 -13.37 -0.94 3.59
C ALA A 112 -14.15 0.12 2.79
N LEU A 113 -15.48 0.04 2.78
CA LEU A 113 -16.32 1.04 2.12
C LEU A 113 -16.22 2.41 2.79
N ASP A 114 -16.17 2.46 4.11
CA ASP A 114 -16.00 3.72 4.84
C ASP A 114 -14.66 4.36 4.51
N ILE A 115 -13.61 3.56 4.43
CA ILE A 115 -12.28 4.01 4.04
C ILE A 115 -12.30 4.55 2.61
N ALA A 116 -12.94 3.84 1.68
CA ALA A 116 -13.06 4.27 0.30
C ALA A 116 -13.74 5.64 0.21
N ARG A 117 -14.82 5.85 0.97
CA ARG A 117 -15.50 7.15 1.00
C ARG A 117 -14.61 8.24 1.58
N ALA A 118 -13.91 7.94 2.67
CA ALA A 118 -13.02 8.90 3.31
C ALA A 118 -11.87 9.34 2.40
N GLU A 119 -11.39 8.42 1.56
CA GLU A 119 -10.31 8.68 0.61
C GLU A 119 -10.81 9.21 -0.75
N GLY A 120 -12.12 9.39 -0.90
CA GLY A 120 -12.68 9.88 -2.16
C GLY A 120 -12.59 8.90 -3.32
N ILE A 121 -12.49 7.60 -3.02
CA ILE A 121 -12.44 6.56 -4.05
C ILE A 121 -13.85 6.30 -4.56
N PRO A 122 -14.08 6.34 -5.89
CA PRO A 122 -15.40 6.03 -6.45
C PRO A 122 -15.82 4.61 -6.09
N LEU A 123 -17.06 4.47 -5.60
CA LEU A 123 -17.63 3.16 -5.30
C LEU A 123 -18.39 2.65 -6.51
N PRO A 124 -18.38 1.34 -6.75
CA PRO A 124 -19.25 0.76 -7.78
C PRO A 124 -20.72 0.95 -7.38
N GLU A 125 -21.53 1.28 -8.34
CA GLU A 125 -22.97 1.40 -8.17
C GLU A 125 -23.66 0.05 -8.15
#